data_410648a404ae7e707396e5904a38d620
#
_entry.id   410648a404ae7e707396e5904a38d620
#
_cell.length_a   1.000
_cell.length_b   1.000
_cell.length_c   1.000
_cell.angle_alpha   90.00
_cell.angle_beta   90.00
_cell.angle_gamma   90.00
#
_symmetry.space_group_name_H-M   'P 1'
#
loop_
_entity.id
_entity.type
_entity.pdbx_description
1 polymer ?
#
loop_
_entity_poly.entity_id
_entity_poly.type
_entity_poly.pdbx_seq_one_letter_code
_entity_poly.pdbx_strand_id
1 'polypeptide(L)'
;MNTKRKICVVTGTRAEYGLLQPIMKAIKEDKLLELQVAVTGMHLSPEFGLTYKTIEEDDFEISEKIEILLSSDTSIGVAKAIGLATISFSETLNRLKPDFIMILGDRFELLAAAQAALVSRIPIVHLAGGDVTEGAFDEAIRHSITKMSQLHFVTNKESEKRVHQLGEDPESIHLVGNPGLDHLNSLKLMGKNELEKSLRYSFKSKNILVTFHSVTLDNAPSVNSFSALLEALDGLGEDIGIIFTRPNADTEGRQLIKMLDKYVEDRSNCIVYTSLGQLRYLSTVALVDVVVGNSSSGILEAPSLKTATVNIGDRQKGRLRADSIIDCEPITENIKESIQQAFKLDCSTVVNPYGDGNTTERVLKVLREINHPERLIKKHFYDIDFEYS
;
A
#
# COMPACT_ATOMS: atom_id res chain seq x y z
N MET A 1 -19.55 33.44 -6.67
CA MET A 1 -18.76 32.61 -5.75
C MET A 1 -18.42 31.36 -6.52
N ASN A 2 -17.14 31.03 -6.71
CA ASN A 2 -16.78 29.75 -7.31
C ASN A 2 -17.24 28.66 -6.36
N THR A 3 -18.18 27.82 -6.79
CA THR A 3 -18.59 26.63 -6.05
C THR A 3 -17.40 25.69 -5.98
N LYS A 4 -17.11 25.16 -4.77
CA LYS A 4 -16.05 24.16 -4.61
C LYS A 4 -16.39 22.91 -5.44
N ARG A 5 -15.36 22.29 -6.05
CA ARG A 5 -15.52 21.02 -6.74
C ARG A 5 -15.61 19.86 -5.75
N LYS A 6 -16.61 19.05 -5.90
CA LYS A 6 -16.91 17.91 -5.02
C LYS A 6 -16.14 16.67 -5.45
N ILE A 7 -15.30 16.20 -4.55
CA ILE A 7 -14.51 14.98 -4.75
C ILE A 7 -15.05 13.89 -3.83
N CYS A 8 -15.73 12.89 -4.40
CA CYS A 8 -16.20 11.74 -3.65
C CYS A 8 -15.09 10.68 -3.57
N VAL A 9 -14.47 10.55 -2.41
CA VAL A 9 -13.45 9.52 -2.16
C VAL A 9 -14.13 8.25 -1.66
N VAL A 10 -13.88 7.12 -2.34
CA VAL A 10 -14.44 5.81 -1.97
C VAL A 10 -13.37 5.01 -1.22
N THR A 11 -13.76 4.40 -0.11
CA THR A 11 -12.88 3.49 0.65
C THR A 11 -13.65 2.28 1.16
N GLY A 12 -13.10 1.09 0.96
CA GLY A 12 -13.69 -0.20 1.35
C GLY A 12 -12.97 -0.88 2.51
N THR A 13 -11.70 -0.51 2.78
CA THR A 13 -10.87 -1.17 3.79
C THR A 13 -9.98 -0.21 4.54
N ARG A 14 -9.56 -0.62 5.75
CA ARG A 14 -8.60 0.15 6.56
C ARG A 14 -7.26 0.38 5.83
N ALA A 15 -6.81 -0.57 5.02
CA ALA A 15 -5.55 -0.45 4.28
C ALA A 15 -5.64 0.65 3.22
N GLU A 16 -6.74 0.71 2.45
CA GLU A 16 -6.99 1.77 1.48
C GLU A 16 -7.12 3.14 2.17
N TYR A 17 -7.91 3.19 3.24
CA TYR A 17 -8.11 4.42 4.00
C TYR A 17 -6.77 5.01 4.47
N GLY A 18 -5.87 4.17 4.99
CA GLY A 18 -4.55 4.64 5.43
C GLY A 18 -3.72 5.30 4.31
N LEU A 19 -3.90 4.85 3.06
CA LEU A 19 -3.26 5.45 1.89
C LEU A 19 -3.98 6.72 1.40
N LEU A 20 -5.29 6.76 1.53
CA LEU A 20 -6.13 7.89 1.09
C LEU A 20 -6.17 9.04 2.11
N GLN A 21 -5.95 8.76 3.39
CA GLN A 21 -6.11 9.71 4.49
C GLN A 21 -5.34 11.03 4.30
N PRO A 22 -4.07 11.06 3.86
CA PRO A 22 -3.36 12.32 3.59
C PRO A 22 -4.03 13.14 2.48
N ILE A 23 -4.48 12.47 1.40
CA ILE A 23 -5.16 13.11 0.26
C ILE A 23 -6.52 13.67 0.72
N MET A 24 -7.30 12.88 1.47
CA MET A 24 -8.59 13.29 2.02
C MET A 24 -8.46 14.53 2.92
N LYS A 25 -7.44 14.52 3.80
CA LYS A 25 -7.15 15.67 4.66
C LYS A 25 -6.84 16.93 3.85
N ALA A 26 -5.99 16.79 2.85
CA ALA A 26 -5.61 17.91 2.00
C ALA A 26 -6.80 18.44 1.16
N ILE A 27 -7.70 17.57 0.66
CA ILE A 27 -8.94 17.98 0.00
C ILE A 27 -9.87 18.71 0.97
N LYS A 28 -10.04 18.21 2.20
CA LYS A 28 -10.87 18.83 3.25
C LYS A 28 -10.42 20.26 3.57
N GLU A 29 -9.11 20.50 3.63
CA GLU A 29 -8.50 21.78 3.95
C GLU A 29 -8.43 22.73 2.73
N ASP A 30 -8.73 22.26 1.52
CA ASP A 30 -8.60 23.02 0.29
C ASP A 30 -9.71 24.08 0.13
N LYS A 31 -9.35 25.19 -0.51
CA LYS A 31 -10.28 26.30 -0.78
C LYS A 31 -11.15 26.10 -2.02
N LEU A 32 -10.69 25.27 -2.97
CA LEU A 32 -11.34 25.02 -4.25
C LEU A 32 -12.06 23.68 -4.31
N LEU A 33 -11.76 22.77 -3.37
CA LEU A 33 -12.25 21.41 -3.34
C LEU A 33 -13.17 21.19 -2.13
N GLU A 34 -14.11 20.26 -2.24
CA GLU A 34 -15.02 19.81 -1.19
C GLU A 34 -14.92 18.28 -1.10
N LEU A 35 -14.60 17.77 0.08
CA LEU A 35 -14.50 16.35 0.31
C LEU A 35 -15.88 15.75 0.57
N GLN A 36 -16.19 14.66 -0.12
CA GLN A 36 -17.26 13.73 0.20
C GLN A 36 -16.64 12.36 0.45
N VAL A 37 -17.06 11.66 1.50
CA VAL A 37 -16.50 10.34 1.86
C VAL A 37 -17.58 9.29 1.75
N ALA A 38 -17.40 8.34 0.82
CA ALA A 38 -18.25 7.17 0.67
C ALA A 38 -17.54 5.93 1.23
N VAL A 39 -18.09 5.38 2.30
CA VAL A 39 -17.52 4.23 3.01
C VAL A 39 -18.31 2.98 2.69
N THR A 40 -17.62 1.88 2.38
CA THR A 40 -18.25 0.61 1.99
C THR A 40 -17.46 -0.60 2.49
N GLY A 41 -17.88 -1.79 2.08
CA GLY A 41 -17.14 -3.04 2.25
C GLY A 41 -16.81 -3.36 3.70
N MET A 42 -15.56 -3.75 3.93
CA MET A 42 -15.08 -4.20 5.24
C MET A 42 -15.18 -3.14 6.34
N HIS A 43 -15.18 -1.86 5.99
CA HIS A 43 -15.35 -0.77 6.95
C HIS A 43 -16.65 -0.84 7.75
N LEU A 44 -17.72 -1.36 7.15
CA LEU A 44 -19.05 -1.42 7.74
C LEU A 44 -19.37 -2.76 8.41
N SER A 45 -18.45 -3.73 8.32
CA SER A 45 -18.67 -5.06 8.90
C SER A 45 -18.17 -5.17 10.33
N PRO A 46 -19.01 -5.66 11.27
CA PRO A 46 -18.58 -5.97 12.63
C PRO A 46 -17.45 -7.00 12.69
N GLU A 47 -17.43 -7.95 11.75
CA GLU A 47 -16.40 -8.99 11.64
C GLU A 47 -15.00 -8.39 11.43
N PHE A 48 -14.92 -7.26 10.71
CA PHE A 48 -13.66 -6.53 10.44
C PHE A 48 -13.46 -5.32 11.37
N GLY A 49 -14.24 -5.22 12.47
CA GLY A 49 -14.04 -4.26 13.55
C GLY A 49 -14.66 -2.88 13.32
N LEU A 50 -15.59 -2.74 12.37
CA LEU A 50 -16.30 -1.47 12.10
C LEU A 50 -15.34 -0.29 11.93
N THR A 51 -14.35 -0.45 11.08
CA THR A 51 -13.22 0.48 10.93
C THR A 51 -13.60 1.84 10.33
N TYR A 52 -14.87 2.04 9.95
CA TYR A 52 -15.40 3.38 9.63
C TYR A 52 -15.30 4.34 10.83
N LYS A 53 -15.30 3.81 12.07
CA LYS A 53 -15.14 4.62 13.29
C LYS A 53 -13.80 5.33 13.35
N THR A 54 -12.74 4.69 12.83
CA THR A 54 -11.42 5.33 12.70
C THR A 54 -11.46 6.54 11.78
N ILE A 55 -12.27 6.50 10.71
CA ILE A 55 -12.48 7.62 9.80
C ILE A 55 -13.16 8.79 10.53
N GLU A 56 -14.17 8.48 11.37
CA GLU A 56 -14.86 9.48 12.20
C GLU A 56 -13.94 10.03 13.32
N GLU A 57 -13.11 9.18 13.93
CA GLU A 57 -12.10 9.55 14.94
C GLU A 57 -11.01 10.48 14.36
N ASP A 58 -10.67 10.32 13.08
CA ASP A 58 -9.77 11.20 12.34
C ASP A 58 -10.45 12.50 11.85
N ASP A 59 -11.64 12.81 12.38
CA ASP A 59 -12.40 14.03 12.10
C ASP A 59 -12.87 14.15 10.63
N PHE A 60 -13.14 13.02 9.95
CA PHE A 60 -13.81 13.03 8.66
C PHE A 60 -15.30 12.78 8.79
N GLU A 61 -16.10 13.66 8.14
CA GLU A 61 -17.52 13.43 7.98
C GLU A 61 -17.77 12.39 6.88
N ILE A 62 -18.43 11.29 7.23
CA ILE A 62 -18.82 10.26 6.26
C ILE A 62 -20.12 10.71 5.58
N SER A 63 -20.03 10.99 4.28
CA SER A 63 -21.16 11.44 3.48
C SER A 63 -22.16 10.33 3.20
N GLU A 64 -21.68 9.08 3.06
CA GLU A 64 -22.51 7.91 2.80
C GLU A 64 -21.86 6.62 3.32
N LYS A 65 -22.68 5.75 3.93
CA LYS A 65 -22.30 4.38 4.34
C LYS A 65 -23.05 3.39 3.46
N ILE A 66 -22.32 2.63 2.63
CA ILE A 66 -22.87 1.77 1.58
C ILE A 66 -22.64 0.31 1.96
N GLU A 67 -23.63 -0.35 2.50
CA GLU A 67 -23.56 -1.76 2.88
C GLU A 67 -23.70 -2.66 1.65
N ILE A 68 -22.69 -3.51 1.42
CA ILE A 68 -22.62 -4.41 0.26
C ILE A 68 -22.23 -5.84 0.62
N LEU A 69 -21.66 -6.04 1.81
CA LEU A 69 -21.17 -7.37 2.18
C LEU A 69 -22.31 -8.32 2.48
N LEU A 70 -22.24 -9.49 1.88
CA LEU A 70 -23.09 -10.63 2.18
C LEU A 70 -22.32 -11.56 3.11
N SER A 71 -23.01 -12.33 3.96
CA SER A 71 -22.42 -13.37 4.82
C SER A 71 -21.96 -14.58 4.00
N SER A 72 -21.16 -14.36 2.96
CA SER A 72 -20.68 -15.39 2.02
C SER A 72 -19.39 -14.93 1.35
N ASP A 73 -18.35 -15.75 1.47
CA ASP A 73 -17.02 -15.60 0.85
C ASP A 73 -16.87 -16.41 -0.45
N THR A 74 -17.96 -17.00 -0.94
CA THR A 74 -17.96 -17.75 -2.20
C THR A 74 -17.90 -16.83 -3.41
N SER A 75 -17.42 -17.31 -4.56
CA SER A 75 -17.42 -16.57 -5.83
C SER A 75 -18.80 -16.02 -6.21
N ILE A 76 -19.86 -16.78 -5.90
CA ILE A 76 -21.25 -16.36 -6.10
C ILE A 76 -21.60 -15.22 -5.14
N GLY A 77 -21.16 -15.29 -3.87
CA GLY A 77 -21.35 -14.24 -2.88
C GLY A 77 -20.69 -12.94 -3.30
N VAL A 78 -19.43 -13.00 -3.73
CA VAL A 78 -18.67 -11.84 -4.24
C VAL A 78 -19.35 -11.23 -5.47
N ALA A 79 -19.77 -12.04 -6.45
CA ALA A 79 -20.47 -11.55 -7.64
C ALA A 79 -21.79 -10.85 -7.29
N LYS A 80 -22.56 -11.38 -6.33
CA LYS A 80 -23.78 -10.72 -5.83
C LYS A 80 -23.48 -9.44 -5.11
N ALA A 81 -22.40 -9.38 -4.30
CA ALA A 81 -21.95 -8.17 -3.61
C ALA A 81 -21.58 -7.06 -4.60
N ILE A 82 -20.90 -7.39 -5.72
CA ILE A 82 -20.62 -6.43 -6.82
C ILE A 82 -21.94 -5.89 -7.40
N GLY A 83 -22.91 -6.75 -7.68
CA GLY A 83 -24.21 -6.31 -8.20
C GLY A 83 -24.94 -5.38 -7.24
N LEU A 84 -25.01 -5.73 -5.95
CA LEU A 84 -25.61 -4.91 -4.90
C LEU A 84 -24.88 -3.56 -4.77
N ALA A 85 -23.55 -3.59 -4.78
CA ALA A 85 -22.71 -2.39 -4.72
C ALA A 85 -22.99 -1.45 -5.90
N THR A 86 -23.10 -1.98 -7.13
CA THR A 86 -23.39 -1.18 -8.33
C THR A 86 -24.75 -0.46 -8.21
N ILE A 87 -25.78 -1.14 -7.71
CA ILE A 87 -27.10 -0.54 -7.44
C ILE A 87 -26.98 0.58 -6.40
N SER A 88 -26.37 0.28 -5.25
CA SER A 88 -26.25 1.22 -4.14
C SER A 88 -25.40 2.45 -4.49
N PHE A 89 -24.29 2.27 -5.21
CA PHE A 89 -23.47 3.37 -5.70
C PHE A 89 -24.21 4.26 -6.70
N SER A 90 -25.07 3.71 -7.57
CA SER A 90 -25.84 4.51 -8.51
C SER A 90 -26.76 5.48 -7.80
N GLU A 91 -27.41 5.06 -6.72
CA GLU A 91 -28.26 5.90 -5.88
C GLU A 91 -27.46 6.94 -5.10
N THR A 92 -26.34 6.51 -4.51
CA THR A 92 -25.42 7.38 -3.76
C THR A 92 -24.87 8.50 -4.63
N LEU A 93 -24.36 8.19 -5.82
CA LEU A 93 -23.82 9.19 -6.73
C LEU A 93 -24.89 10.18 -7.21
N ASN A 94 -26.13 9.71 -7.40
CA ASN A 94 -27.26 10.61 -7.72
C ASN A 94 -27.61 11.56 -6.57
N ARG A 95 -27.42 11.16 -5.31
CA ARG A 95 -27.64 12.02 -4.13
C ARG A 95 -26.47 12.99 -3.93
N LEU A 96 -25.24 12.51 -3.94
CA LEU A 96 -24.03 13.30 -3.65
C LEU A 96 -23.66 14.26 -4.78
N LYS A 97 -23.94 13.89 -6.03
CA LYS A 97 -23.62 14.66 -7.26
C LYS A 97 -22.18 15.18 -7.24
N PRO A 98 -21.17 14.30 -7.11
CA PRO A 98 -19.79 14.72 -7.11
C PRO A 98 -19.35 15.15 -8.52
N ASP A 99 -18.36 16.05 -8.57
CA ASP A 99 -17.68 16.41 -9.81
C ASP A 99 -16.64 15.36 -10.23
N PHE A 100 -16.09 14.64 -9.24
CA PHE A 100 -15.20 13.50 -9.42
C PHE A 100 -15.49 12.40 -8.39
N ILE A 101 -15.31 11.16 -8.81
CA ILE A 101 -15.13 10.04 -7.90
C ILE A 101 -13.65 9.64 -7.88
N MET A 102 -13.07 9.48 -6.69
CA MET A 102 -11.69 9.05 -6.50
C MET A 102 -11.64 7.62 -5.98
N ILE A 103 -10.90 6.77 -6.66
CA ILE A 103 -10.78 5.34 -6.39
C ILE A 103 -9.29 4.97 -6.31
N LEU A 104 -8.90 4.17 -5.31
CA LEU A 104 -7.54 3.67 -5.15
C LEU A 104 -7.50 2.16 -5.29
N GLY A 105 -6.74 1.64 -6.27
CA GLY A 105 -6.47 0.20 -6.41
C GLY A 105 -7.52 -0.56 -7.19
N ASP A 106 -7.89 -1.75 -6.70
CA ASP A 106 -8.40 -2.82 -7.54
C ASP A 106 -9.43 -3.76 -6.87
N ARG A 107 -9.98 -3.37 -5.76
CA ARG A 107 -10.94 -4.22 -5.05
C ARG A 107 -12.27 -4.28 -5.77
N PHE A 108 -12.99 -5.37 -5.57
CA PHE A 108 -14.26 -5.63 -6.27
C PHE A 108 -15.35 -4.58 -5.99
N GLU A 109 -15.39 -4.01 -4.78
CA GLU A 109 -16.31 -2.92 -4.43
C GLU A 109 -16.01 -1.64 -5.23
N LEU A 110 -14.74 -1.41 -5.57
CA LEU A 110 -14.31 -0.26 -6.36
C LEU A 110 -14.67 -0.41 -7.84
N LEU A 111 -14.68 -1.66 -8.35
CA LEU A 111 -15.20 -1.95 -9.69
C LEU A 111 -16.67 -1.53 -9.79
N ALA A 112 -17.48 -1.86 -8.79
CA ALA A 112 -18.89 -1.49 -8.75
C ALA A 112 -19.08 0.05 -8.71
N ALA A 113 -18.27 0.75 -7.90
CA ALA A 113 -18.26 2.20 -7.84
C ALA A 113 -17.89 2.83 -9.19
N ALA A 114 -16.86 2.29 -9.87
CA ALA A 114 -16.42 2.75 -11.20
C ALA A 114 -17.51 2.53 -12.27
N GLN A 115 -18.18 1.38 -12.26
CA GLN A 115 -19.29 1.10 -13.20
C GLN A 115 -20.45 2.09 -12.98
N ALA A 116 -20.85 2.33 -11.74
CA ALA A 116 -21.89 3.29 -11.41
C ALA A 116 -21.52 4.72 -11.86
N ALA A 117 -20.28 5.15 -11.62
CA ALA A 117 -19.78 6.46 -12.03
C ALA A 117 -19.73 6.64 -13.55
N LEU A 118 -19.24 5.63 -14.26
CA LEU A 118 -19.20 5.62 -15.73
C LEU A 118 -20.58 5.85 -16.34
N VAL A 119 -21.59 5.11 -15.87
CA VAL A 119 -22.98 5.21 -16.37
C VAL A 119 -23.60 6.55 -15.95
N SER A 120 -23.27 7.06 -14.76
CA SER A 120 -23.73 8.35 -14.24
C SER A 120 -23.01 9.54 -14.90
N ARG A 121 -22.03 9.31 -15.77
CA ARG A 121 -21.20 10.34 -16.41
C ARG A 121 -20.45 11.21 -15.40
N ILE A 122 -19.92 10.60 -14.35
CA ILE A 122 -19.06 11.24 -13.37
C ILE A 122 -17.62 10.84 -13.66
N PRO A 123 -16.70 11.79 -13.87
CA PRO A 123 -15.30 11.47 -14.11
C PRO A 123 -14.68 10.70 -12.96
N ILE A 124 -13.91 9.66 -13.31
CA ILE A 124 -13.22 8.80 -12.35
C ILE A 124 -11.76 9.18 -12.30
N VAL A 125 -11.25 9.39 -11.09
CA VAL A 125 -9.84 9.56 -10.75
C VAL A 125 -9.33 8.24 -10.18
N HIS A 126 -8.42 7.57 -10.86
CA HIS A 126 -7.88 6.28 -10.43
C HIS A 126 -6.45 6.40 -9.93
N LEU A 127 -6.24 6.10 -8.66
CA LEU A 127 -4.91 6.00 -8.05
C LEU A 127 -4.40 4.56 -8.11
N ALA A 128 -3.10 4.39 -8.31
CA ALA A 128 -2.40 3.12 -8.42
C ALA A 128 -2.88 2.22 -9.59
N GLY A 129 -3.41 2.85 -10.65
CA GLY A 129 -3.62 2.17 -11.93
C GLY A 129 -2.30 1.75 -12.57
N GLY A 130 -2.31 0.65 -13.35
CA GLY A 130 -1.12 0.13 -14.03
C GLY A 130 -0.14 -0.66 -13.16
N ASP A 131 -0.35 -0.72 -11.85
CA ASP A 131 0.40 -1.63 -10.97
C ASP A 131 0.05 -3.09 -11.32
N VAL A 132 0.95 -4.04 -10.99
CA VAL A 132 0.80 -5.46 -11.28
C VAL A 132 0.66 -6.25 -9.97
N THR A 133 -0.26 -7.21 -9.97
CA THR A 133 -0.43 -8.20 -8.90
C THR A 133 -0.65 -9.57 -9.55
N GLU A 134 0.43 -10.25 -9.88
CA GLU A 134 0.35 -11.54 -10.57
C GLU A 134 -0.41 -12.57 -9.73
N GLY A 135 -1.27 -13.35 -10.39
CA GLY A 135 -2.01 -14.46 -9.78
C GLY A 135 -3.30 -14.09 -9.03
N ALA A 136 -3.71 -12.82 -9.00
CA ALA A 136 -4.96 -12.38 -8.41
C ALA A 136 -5.94 -11.87 -9.50
N PHE A 137 -7.25 -12.11 -9.30
CA PHE A 137 -8.28 -11.53 -10.19
C PHE A 137 -8.39 -10.00 -10.05
N ASP A 138 -7.84 -9.44 -8.98
CA ASP A 138 -7.75 -8.01 -8.72
C ASP A 138 -7.01 -7.27 -9.84
N GLU A 139 -6.03 -7.90 -10.50
CA GLU A 139 -5.32 -7.28 -11.62
C GLU A 139 -6.26 -6.95 -12.79
N ALA A 140 -7.15 -7.88 -13.14
CA ALA A 140 -8.15 -7.64 -14.19
C ALA A 140 -9.12 -6.52 -13.78
N ILE A 141 -9.49 -6.45 -12.51
CA ILE A 141 -10.32 -5.36 -11.96
C ILE A 141 -9.57 -4.03 -12.08
N ARG A 142 -8.30 -3.97 -11.67
CA ARG A 142 -7.48 -2.74 -11.75
C ARG A 142 -7.43 -2.18 -13.16
N HIS A 143 -7.12 -3.03 -14.13
CA HIS A 143 -7.04 -2.59 -15.52
C HIS A 143 -8.41 -2.19 -16.08
N SER A 144 -9.49 -2.85 -15.66
CA SER A 144 -10.86 -2.45 -16.01
C SER A 144 -11.23 -1.08 -15.45
N ILE A 145 -10.92 -0.81 -14.17
CA ILE A 145 -11.12 0.50 -13.54
C ILE A 145 -10.28 1.56 -14.25
N THR A 146 -9.00 1.27 -14.55
CA THR A 146 -8.14 2.18 -15.32
C THR A 146 -8.82 2.54 -16.63
N LYS A 147 -9.35 1.56 -17.37
CA LYS A 147 -9.99 1.81 -18.67
C LYS A 147 -11.29 2.62 -18.57
N MET A 148 -12.01 2.51 -17.46
CA MET A 148 -13.20 3.34 -17.18
C MET A 148 -12.86 4.76 -16.71
N SER A 149 -11.63 5.02 -16.25
CA SER A 149 -11.22 6.27 -15.60
C SER A 149 -10.77 7.33 -16.61
N GLN A 150 -10.87 8.59 -16.22
CA GLN A 150 -10.50 9.76 -17.02
C GLN A 150 -9.19 10.40 -16.57
N LEU A 151 -8.80 10.21 -15.30
CA LEU A 151 -7.52 10.66 -14.77
C LEU A 151 -6.82 9.49 -14.08
N HIS A 152 -5.52 9.36 -14.34
CA HIS A 152 -4.70 8.25 -13.87
C HIS A 152 -3.54 8.78 -13.04
N PHE A 153 -3.58 8.53 -11.73
CA PHE A 153 -2.50 8.86 -10.81
C PHE A 153 -1.68 7.60 -10.54
N VAL A 154 -0.56 7.47 -11.25
CA VAL A 154 0.29 6.28 -11.23
C VAL A 154 1.42 6.40 -10.22
N THR A 155 1.82 5.26 -9.65
CA THR A 155 2.81 5.19 -8.57
C THR A 155 4.26 5.24 -9.06
N ASN A 156 4.50 4.77 -10.28
CA ASN A 156 5.84 4.61 -10.85
C ASN A 156 5.81 4.64 -12.39
N LYS A 157 6.99 4.72 -13.00
CA LYS A 157 7.15 4.81 -14.45
C LYS A 157 6.69 3.56 -15.23
N GLU A 158 6.77 2.39 -14.65
CA GLU A 158 6.30 1.17 -15.32
C GLU A 158 4.77 1.12 -15.35
N SER A 159 4.12 1.59 -14.27
CA SER A 159 2.67 1.76 -14.22
C SER A 159 2.20 2.83 -15.21
N GLU A 160 2.94 3.93 -15.36
CA GLU A 160 2.70 4.97 -16.38
C GLU A 160 2.69 4.36 -17.80
N LYS A 161 3.71 3.57 -18.14
CA LYS A 161 3.81 2.89 -19.43
C LYS A 161 2.64 1.93 -19.68
N ARG A 162 2.25 1.14 -18.66
CA ARG A 162 1.13 0.19 -18.78
C ARG A 162 -0.20 0.89 -18.99
N VAL A 163 -0.45 1.98 -18.26
CA VAL A 163 -1.67 2.77 -18.45
C VAL A 163 -1.70 3.36 -19.87
N HIS A 164 -0.56 3.85 -20.36
CA HIS A 164 -0.43 4.29 -21.74
C HIS A 164 -0.70 3.16 -22.75
N GLN A 165 -0.16 1.94 -22.52
CA GLN A 165 -0.43 0.76 -23.35
C GLN A 165 -1.91 0.36 -23.39
N LEU A 166 -2.69 0.69 -22.35
CA LEU A 166 -4.14 0.49 -22.34
C LEU A 166 -4.90 1.50 -23.22
N GLY A 167 -4.19 2.35 -23.96
CA GLY A 167 -4.77 3.36 -24.84
C GLY A 167 -5.32 4.57 -24.09
N GLU A 168 -4.69 4.93 -22.97
CA GLU A 168 -4.98 6.16 -22.25
C GLU A 168 -4.08 7.30 -22.76
N ASP A 169 -4.64 8.51 -22.87
CA ASP A 169 -3.92 9.69 -23.30
C ASP A 169 -2.81 10.04 -22.31
N PRO A 170 -1.55 10.22 -22.76
CA PRO A 170 -0.45 10.64 -21.90
C PRO A 170 -0.73 11.88 -21.06
N GLU A 171 -1.53 12.83 -21.56
CA GLU A 171 -1.92 14.03 -20.83
C GLU A 171 -2.84 13.74 -19.63
N SER A 172 -3.52 12.59 -19.63
CA SER A 172 -4.37 12.13 -18.54
C SER A 172 -3.62 11.29 -17.49
N ILE A 173 -2.34 10.95 -17.74
CA ILE A 173 -1.52 10.09 -16.88
C ILE A 173 -0.53 10.95 -16.10
N HIS A 174 -0.62 10.89 -14.78
CA HIS A 174 0.20 11.70 -13.90
C HIS A 174 1.02 10.81 -12.97
N LEU A 175 2.35 10.86 -13.09
CA LEU A 175 3.26 10.18 -12.18
C LEU A 175 3.30 10.93 -10.85
N VAL A 176 2.55 10.47 -9.87
CA VAL A 176 2.42 11.13 -8.56
C VAL A 176 3.23 10.45 -7.45
N GLY A 177 3.56 9.17 -7.60
CA GLY A 177 4.19 8.35 -6.57
C GLY A 177 3.17 7.55 -5.74
N ASN A 178 3.67 6.81 -4.76
CA ASN A 178 2.84 5.96 -3.89
C ASN A 178 2.32 6.77 -2.69
N PRO A 179 1.00 6.89 -2.48
CA PRO A 179 0.43 7.64 -1.36
C PRO A 179 0.91 7.15 0.02
N GLY A 180 1.26 5.87 0.11
CA GLY A 180 1.80 5.30 1.35
C GLY A 180 3.12 5.90 1.82
N LEU A 181 3.82 6.67 0.97
CA LEU A 181 5.07 7.33 1.33
C LEU A 181 4.85 8.75 1.89
N ASP A 182 3.69 9.34 1.72
CA ASP A 182 3.43 10.73 2.11
C ASP A 182 3.56 10.95 3.62
N HIS A 183 3.22 9.93 4.41
CA HIS A 183 3.37 9.99 5.86
C HIS A 183 4.85 10.07 6.31
N LEU A 184 5.80 9.59 5.50
CA LEU A 184 7.23 9.70 5.83
C LEU A 184 7.69 11.15 5.94
N ASN A 185 7.16 12.03 5.10
CA ASN A 185 7.49 13.46 5.12
C ASN A 185 6.78 14.22 6.25
N SER A 186 5.63 13.73 6.71
CA SER A 186 4.83 14.37 7.77
C SER A 186 5.20 13.90 9.18
N LEU A 187 5.80 12.71 9.32
CA LEU A 187 6.17 12.13 10.60
C LEU A 187 7.52 12.65 11.08
N LYS A 188 7.56 13.20 12.29
CA LYS A 188 8.82 13.44 12.99
C LYS A 188 9.29 12.12 13.61
N LEU A 189 10.25 11.48 12.95
CA LEU A 189 10.83 10.22 13.44
C LEU A 189 11.53 10.43 14.79
N MET A 190 11.50 9.39 15.64
CA MET A 190 12.15 9.37 16.94
C MET A 190 13.66 9.30 16.75
N GLY A 191 14.40 10.06 17.56
CA GLY A 191 15.84 9.91 17.67
C GLY A 191 16.22 8.60 18.41
N LYS A 192 17.50 8.16 18.25
CA LYS A 192 17.99 6.90 18.79
C LYS A 192 17.65 6.71 20.27
N ASN A 193 17.99 7.68 21.12
CA ASN A 193 17.77 7.60 22.58
C ASN A 193 16.28 7.53 22.95
N GLU A 194 15.42 8.22 22.21
CA GLU A 194 13.98 8.21 22.40
C GLU A 194 13.40 6.85 22.00
N LEU A 195 13.84 6.32 20.86
CA LEU A 195 13.41 5.02 20.38
C LEU A 195 13.85 3.89 21.29
N GLU A 196 15.10 3.88 21.76
CA GLU A 196 15.63 2.89 22.73
C GLU A 196 14.78 2.86 24.01
N LYS A 197 14.44 4.02 24.56
CA LYS A 197 13.54 4.11 25.72
C LYS A 197 12.15 3.56 25.43
N SER A 198 11.59 3.91 24.26
CA SER A 198 10.26 3.47 23.84
C SER A 198 10.20 1.95 23.58
N LEU A 199 11.27 1.40 23.02
CA LEU A 199 11.43 -0.03 22.76
C LEU A 199 11.84 -0.81 24.02
N ARG A 200 12.37 -0.15 25.05
CA ARG A 200 13.08 -0.81 26.18
C ARG A 200 14.17 -1.74 25.68
N TYR A 201 14.89 -1.30 24.65
CA TYR A 201 15.93 -2.07 23.98
C TYR A 201 17.05 -1.13 23.57
N SER A 202 18.30 -1.52 23.83
CA SER A 202 19.49 -0.74 23.46
C SER A 202 20.06 -1.26 22.14
N PHE A 203 20.24 -0.36 21.17
CA PHE A 203 20.85 -0.70 19.90
C PHE A 203 22.30 -1.15 20.07
N LYS A 204 22.66 -2.23 19.40
CA LYS A 204 24.00 -2.76 19.31
C LYS A 204 24.83 -2.00 18.26
N SER A 205 26.06 -2.49 17.98
CA SER A 205 26.95 -1.92 16.94
C SER A 205 26.33 -2.04 15.54
N LYS A 206 25.64 -3.14 15.30
CA LYS A 206 24.81 -3.42 14.12
C LYS A 206 23.44 -3.91 14.55
N ASN A 207 22.42 -3.51 13.80
CA ASN A 207 21.04 -3.83 14.14
C ASN A 207 20.24 -4.24 12.91
N ILE A 208 19.39 -5.22 13.07
CA ILE A 208 18.52 -5.75 12.02
C ILE A 208 17.07 -5.65 12.48
N LEU A 209 16.19 -5.15 11.61
CA LEU A 209 14.75 -5.27 11.78
C LEU A 209 14.23 -6.42 10.93
N VAL A 210 13.59 -7.41 11.55
CA VAL A 210 13.04 -8.59 10.87
C VAL A 210 11.52 -8.53 10.83
N THR A 211 10.98 -8.61 9.62
CA THR A 211 9.53 -8.71 9.38
C THR A 211 9.27 -9.79 8.33
N PHE A 212 8.80 -10.95 8.76
CA PHE A 212 8.52 -12.09 7.88
C PHE A 212 7.08 -12.55 8.02
N HIS A 213 6.40 -12.78 6.91
CA HIS A 213 5.01 -13.24 6.84
C HIS A 213 4.93 -14.58 6.10
N SER A 214 3.91 -15.37 6.41
CA SER A 214 3.59 -16.57 5.64
C SER A 214 3.23 -16.22 4.19
N VAL A 215 3.52 -17.14 3.28
CA VAL A 215 3.21 -17.03 1.85
C VAL A 215 2.26 -18.18 1.50
N THR A 216 1.02 -17.85 1.20
CA THR A 216 -0.07 -18.82 1.04
C THR A 216 -0.08 -19.55 -0.31
N LEU A 217 0.67 -19.06 -1.29
CA LEU A 217 0.72 -19.60 -2.66
C LEU A 217 2.07 -20.26 -3.00
N ASP A 218 3.02 -20.33 -2.08
CA ASP A 218 4.29 -20.99 -2.31
C ASP A 218 4.16 -22.51 -2.26
N ASN A 219 4.93 -23.19 -3.13
CA ASN A 219 5.02 -24.66 -3.15
C ASN A 219 5.77 -25.23 -1.94
N ALA A 220 6.53 -24.40 -1.19
CA ALA A 220 7.23 -24.77 0.02
C ALA A 220 6.58 -24.16 1.26
N PRO A 221 6.47 -24.91 2.40
CA PRO A 221 5.94 -24.36 3.64
C PRO A 221 6.75 -23.15 4.11
N SER A 222 6.09 -22.06 4.49
CA SER A 222 6.72 -20.83 5.01
C SER A 222 7.60 -21.08 6.24
N VAL A 223 7.34 -22.17 6.95
CA VAL A 223 8.12 -22.69 8.09
C VAL A 223 9.57 -22.98 7.70
N ASN A 224 9.82 -23.54 6.54
CA ASN A 224 11.17 -23.88 6.08
C ASN A 224 11.97 -22.60 5.79
N SER A 225 11.36 -21.65 5.09
CA SER A 225 11.96 -20.35 4.79
C SER A 225 12.26 -19.55 6.07
N PHE A 226 11.35 -19.63 7.06
CA PHE A 226 11.55 -18.97 8.34
C PHE A 226 12.63 -19.66 9.19
N SER A 227 12.72 -21.00 9.16
CA SER A 227 13.81 -21.73 9.81
C SER A 227 15.17 -21.33 9.23
N ALA A 228 15.28 -21.28 7.90
CA ALA A 228 16.51 -20.85 7.23
C ALA A 228 16.89 -19.40 7.61
N LEU A 229 15.92 -18.50 7.76
CA LEU A 229 16.16 -17.14 8.24
C LEU A 229 16.71 -17.14 9.67
N LEU A 230 16.08 -17.88 10.62
CA LEU A 230 16.53 -17.94 12.01
C LEU A 230 17.96 -18.53 12.12
N GLU A 231 18.26 -19.58 11.36
CA GLU A 231 19.60 -20.17 11.27
C GLU A 231 20.65 -19.21 10.70
N ALA A 232 20.26 -18.42 9.66
CA ALA A 232 21.13 -17.39 9.11
C ALA A 232 21.49 -16.31 10.13
N LEU A 233 20.49 -15.88 10.92
CA LEU A 233 20.69 -14.90 11.98
C LEU A 233 21.60 -15.41 13.10
N ASP A 234 21.48 -16.68 13.49
CA ASP A 234 22.41 -17.31 14.45
C ASP A 234 23.85 -17.29 13.95
N GLY A 235 24.05 -17.47 12.64
CA GLY A 235 25.37 -17.42 12.03
C GLY A 235 26.03 -16.02 11.98
N LEU A 236 25.33 -14.95 12.39
CA LEU A 236 25.87 -13.58 12.40
C LEU A 236 26.57 -13.21 13.72
N GLY A 237 26.30 -13.94 14.82
CA GLY A 237 26.87 -13.69 16.15
C GLY A 237 26.03 -12.78 17.07
N GLU A 238 26.38 -12.76 18.35
CA GLU A 238 25.61 -12.09 19.41
C GLU A 238 25.82 -10.57 19.48
N ASP A 239 26.81 -10.03 18.76
CA ASP A 239 27.10 -8.59 18.73
C ASP A 239 26.11 -7.81 17.85
N ILE A 240 25.25 -8.53 17.12
CA ILE A 240 24.21 -7.94 16.28
C ILE A 240 22.88 -7.92 17.05
N GLY A 241 22.26 -6.77 17.09
CA GLY A 241 20.93 -6.59 17.66
C GLY A 241 19.83 -6.97 16.67
N ILE A 242 18.84 -7.74 17.08
CA ILE A 242 17.77 -8.21 16.22
C ILE A 242 16.41 -7.81 16.81
N ILE A 243 15.67 -7.02 16.06
CA ILE A 243 14.34 -6.55 16.41
C ILE A 243 13.34 -7.25 15.50
N PHE A 244 12.45 -8.04 16.07
CA PHE A 244 11.41 -8.73 15.31
C PHE A 244 10.06 -8.04 15.45
N THR A 245 9.30 -8.02 14.35
CA THR A 245 7.85 -7.87 14.39
C THR A 245 7.18 -9.22 14.13
N ARG A 246 6.12 -9.53 14.87
CA ARG A 246 5.41 -10.80 14.72
C ARG A 246 4.76 -10.91 13.35
N PRO A 247 4.75 -12.12 12.75
CA PRO A 247 3.96 -12.42 11.56
C PRO A 247 2.47 -12.11 11.77
N ASN A 248 1.75 -11.87 10.68
CA ASN A 248 0.28 -11.83 10.72
C ASN A 248 -0.31 -13.17 11.16
N ALA A 249 -1.56 -13.15 11.63
CA ALA A 249 -2.27 -14.35 12.09
C ALA A 249 -2.89 -15.17 10.92
N ASP A 250 -2.31 -15.09 9.73
CA ASP A 250 -2.71 -15.85 8.54
C ASP A 250 -2.43 -17.36 8.69
N THR A 251 -2.82 -18.14 7.68
CA THR A 251 -2.48 -19.58 7.62
C THR A 251 -0.97 -19.76 7.82
N GLU A 252 -0.55 -20.72 8.66
CA GLU A 252 0.83 -20.93 9.13
C GLU A 252 1.41 -19.83 10.06
N GLY A 253 0.85 -18.61 10.11
CA GLY A 253 1.35 -17.51 10.93
C GLY A 253 1.50 -17.89 12.41
N ARG A 254 0.57 -18.70 12.96
CA ARG A 254 0.64 -19.20 14.34
C ARG A 254 1.86 -20.10 14.61
N GLN A 255 2.27 -20.87 13.59
CA GLN A 255 3.44 -21.73 13.71
C GLN A 255 4.73 -20.89 13.69
N LEU A 256 4.80 -19.90 12.80
CA LEU A 256 5.92 -18.95 12.76
C LEU A 256 6.06 -18.19 14.08
N ILE A 257 4.94 -17.75 14.68
CA ILE A 257 4.94 -17.08 16.00
C ILE A 257 5.54 -17.98 17.07
N LYS A 258 5.15 -19.27 17.14
CA LYS A 258 5.72 -20.22 18.12
C LYS A 258 7.22 -20.42 17.92
N MET A 259 7.69 -20.50 16.68
CA MET A 259 9.11 -20.62 16.36
C MET A 259 9.87 -19.37 16.80
N LEU A 260 9.32 -18.19 16.52
CA LEU A 260 9.90 -16.91 16.92
C LEU A 260 9.97 -16.76 18.44
N ASP A 261 8.89 -17.07 19.18
CA ASP A 261 8.87 -16.99 20.64
C ASP A 261 9.95 -17.87 21.27
N LYS A 262 10.07 -19.12 20.78
CA LYS A 262 11.13 -20.03 21.21
C LYS A 262 12.53 -19.51 20.84
N TYR A 263 12.68 -18.89 19.67
CA TYR A 263 13.96 -18.36 19.21
C TYR A 263 14.45 -17.21 20.11
N VAL A 264 13.55 -16.32 20.53
CA VAL A 264 13.90 -15.11 21.30
C VAL A 264 14.10 -15.41 22.80
N GLU A 265 13.51 -16.50 23.34
CA GLU A 265 13.43 -16.80 24.78
C GLU A 265 14.80 -16.74 25.49
N ASP A 266 15.85 -17.29 24.86
CA ASP A 266 17.19 -17.39 25.47
C ASP A 266 18.22 -16.42 24.84
N ARG A 267 17.78 -15.39 24.09
CA ARG A 267 18.70 -14.49 23.36
C ARG A 267 18.59 -13.05 23.83
N SER A 268 19.62 -12.56 24.50
CA SER A 268 19.68 -11.18 25.03
C SER A 268 19.85 -10.10 23.96
N ASN A 269 20.27 -10.49 22.75
CA ASN A 269 20.43 -9.59 21.60
C ASN A 269 19.16 -9.49 20.75
N CYS A 270 18.11 -10.21 21.09
CA CYS A 270 16.85 -10.25 20.35
C CYS A 270 15.71 -9.62 21.16
N ILE A 271 14.77 -8.97 20.45
CA ILE A 271 13.51 -8.51 21.02
C ILE A 271 12.39 -8.68 20.00
N VAL A 272 11.17 -8.96 20.47
CA VAL A 272 10.00 -9.15 19.61
C VAL A 272 8.85 -8.25 20.03
N TYR A 273 8.16 -7.69 19.03
CA TYR A 273 6.95 -6.88 19.22
C TYR A 273 5.79 -7.45 18.39
N THR A 274 4.61 -7.47 18.98
CA THR A 274 3.38 -7.80 18.23
C THR A 274 3.08 -6.71 17.20
N SER A 275 3.26 -5.44 17.57
CA SER A 275 3.17 -4.28 16.72
C SER A 275 4.00 -3.15 17.30
N LEU A 276 4.76 -2.49 16.47
CA LEU A 276 5.48 -1.27 16.84
C LEU A 276 4.61 0.00 16.68
N GLY A 277 3.49 -0.10 15.96
CA GLY A 277 2.80 1.08 15.45
C GLY A 277 3.66 1.84 14.44
N GLN A 278 3.06 2.75 13.69
CA GLN A 278 3.71 3.39 12.54
C GLN A 278 4.98 4.18 12.92
N LEU A 279 4.88 5.07 13.92
CA LEU A 279 5.99 5.95 14.29
C LEU A 279 7.23 5.17 14.77
N ARG A 280 7.04 4.21 15.70
CA ARG A 280 8.17 3.40 16.20
C ARG A 280 8.74 2.49 15.11
N TYR A 281 7.87 1.91 14.27
CA TYR A 281 8.29 1.05 13.17
C TYR A 281 9.20 1.80 12.18
N LEU A 282 8.74 2.94 11.67
CA LEU A 282 9.50 3.74 10.71
C LEU A 282 10.77 4.33 11.33
N SER A 283 10.71 4.73 12.61
CA SER A 283 11.90 5.17 13.35
C SER A 283 12.91 4.03 13.51
N THR A 284 12.43 2.79 13.71
CA THR A 284 13.30 1.60 13.75
C THR A 284 13.92 1.35 12.39
N VAL A 285 13.12 1.36 11.31
CA VAL A 285 13.65 1.22 9.93
C VAL A 285 14.75 2.24 9.65
N ALA A 286 14.56 3.50 10.04
CA ALA A 286 15.54 4.57 9.81
C ALA A 286 16.83 4.44 10.63
N LEU A 287 16.82 3.66 11.70
CA LEU A 287 17.95 3.55 12.63
C LEU A 287 18.65 2.18 12.64
N VAL A 288 18.06 1.17 12.02
CA VAL A 288 18.72 -0.12 11.82
C VAL A 288 19.63 -0.10 10.59
N ASP A 289 20.59 -0.99 10.55
CA ASP A 289 21.50 -1.14 9.41
C ASP A 289 20.84 -1.86 8.24
N VAL A 290 19.96 -2.83 8.53
CA VAL A 290 19.30 -3.68 7.50
C VAL A 290 17.89 -4.05 7.93
N VAL A 291 16.96 -4.02 6.99
CA VAL A 291 15.63 -4.64 7.10
C VAL A 291 15.69 -6.01 6.42
N VAL A 292 15.24 -7.06 7.10
CA VAL A 292 15.29 -8.44 6.58
C VAL A 292 13.90 -9.07 6.61
N GLY A 293 13.53 -9.77 5.55
CA GLY A 293 12.28 -10.52 5.49
C GLY A 293 11.57 -10.40 4.15
N ASN A 294 10.25 -10.52 4.17
CA ASN A 294 9.43 -10.48 2.95
C ASN A 294 8.28 -9.46 3.04
N SER A 295 8.40 -8.48 3.91
CA SER A 295 7.41 -7.40 4.07
C SER A 295 7.48 -6.40 2.90
N SER A 296 6.32 -5.88 2.48
CA SER A 296 6.26 -4.79 1.51
C SER A 296 6.94 -3.51 1.99
N SER A 297 7.06 -3.31 3.28
CA SER A 297 7.74 -2.15 3.86
C SER A 297 9.22 -2.09 3.48
N GLY A 298 9.91 -3.25 3.39
CA GLY A 298 11.29 -3.31 2.91
C GLY A 298 11.44 -2.83 1.46
N ILE A 299 10.38 -2.94 0.66
CA ILE A 299 10.36 -2.51 -0.75
C ILE A 299 9.89 -1.04 -0.89
N LEU A 300 8.89 -0.63 -0.10
CA LEU A 300 8.22 0.66 -0.27
C LEU A 300 8.83 1.75 0.62
N GLU A 301 8.97 1.49 1.93
CA GLU A 301 9.38 2.53 2.89
C GLU A 301 10.90 2.58 3.14
N ALA A 302 11.56 1.42 3.29
CA ALA A 302 12.99 1.37 3.63
C ALA A 302 13.91 2.14 2.66
N PRO A 303 13.69 2.11 1.32
CA PRO A 303 14.50 2.92 0.41
C PRO A 303 14.40 4.43 0.65
N SER A 304 13.21 4.93 1.01
CA SER A 304 13.01 6.36 1.35
C SER A 304 13.73 6.75 2.64
N LEU A 305 13.89 5.80 3.56
CA LEU A 305 14.62 5.96 4.82
C LEU A 305 16.11 5.64 4.69
N LYS A 306 16.59 5.38 3.46
CA LYS A 306 17.99 5.08 3.14
C LYS A 306 18.52 3.84 3.87
N THR A 307 17.68 2.86 4.08
CA THR A 307 18.01 1.61 4.78
C THR A 307 18.07 0.45 3.80
N ALA A 308 19.13 -0.36 3.90
CA ALA A 308 19.29 -1.56 3.09
C ALA A 308 18.21 -2.60 3.44
N THR A 309 17.78 -3.36 2.45
CA THR A 309 16.78 -4.43 2.62
C THR A 309 17.27 -5.74 2.03
N VAL A 310 17.15 -6.83 2.77
CA VAL A 310 17.24 -8.21 2.26
C VAL A 310 15.82 -8.75 2.12
N ASN A 311 15.37 -8.89 0.87
CA ASN A 311 14.06 -9.43 0.54
C ASN A 311 14.15 -10.93 0.28
N ILE A 312 13.48 -11.74 1.09
CA ILE A 312 13.56 -13.21 1.06
C ILE A 312 12.37 -13.77 0.28
N GLY A 313 12.71 -14.52 -0.79
CA GLY A 313 11.74 -15.25 -1.60
C GLY A 313 10.84 -14.34 -2.45
N ASP A 314 9.77 -14.94 -3.01
CA ASP A 314 9.00 -14.39 -4.11
C ASP A 314 7.76 -13.56 -3.71
N ARG A 315 7.47 -13.39 -2.40
CA ARG A 315 6.26 -12.67 -1.94
C ARG A 315 6.13 -11.27 -2.54
N GLN A 316 7.25 -10.62 -2.84
CA GLN A 316 7.28 -9.27 -3.41
C GLN A 316 7.65 -9.27 -4.91
N LYS A 317 7.53 -10.42 -5.60
CA LYS A 317 7.82 -10.54 -7.04
C LYS A 317 6.97 -9.58 -7.88
N GLY A 318 7.54 -9.07 -8.97
CA GLY A 318 6.89 -8.10 -9.86
C GLY A 318 6.96 -6.64 -9.39
N ARG A 319 7.31 -6.36 -8.13
CA ARG A 319 7.51 -5.00 -7.64
C ARG A 319 8.86 -4.44 -8.08
N LEU A 320 8.92 -3.13 -8.34
CA LEU A 320 10.18 -2.44 -8.63
C LEU A 320 11.13 -2.51 -7.42
N ARG A 321 12.42 -2.53 -7.70
CA ARG A 321 13.49 -2.55 -6.70
C ARG A 321 14.27 -1.25 -6.74
N ALA A 322 14.49 -0.67 -5.55
CA ALA A 322 15.52 0.34 -5.37
C ALA A 322 16.89 -0.33 -5.23
N ASP A 323 17.97 0.41 -5.47
CA ASP A 323 19.35 -0.09 -5.37
C ASP A 323 19.74 -0.54 -3.95
N SER A 324 18.93 -0.22 -2.94
CA SER A 324 19.11 -0.67 -1.55
C SER A 324 18.54 -2.06 -1.26
N ILE A 325 17.93 -2.74 -2.24
CA ILE A 325 17.23 -4.01 -2.04
C ILE A 325 18.05 -5.15 -2.64
N ILE A 326 18.33 -6.15 -1.83
CA ILE A 326 18.98 -7.40 -2.22
C ILE A 326 17.93 -8.50 -2.12
N ASP A 327 17.55 -9.09 -3.26
CA ASP A 327 16.68 -10.26 -3.29
C ASP A 327 17.51 -11.52 -3.04
N CYS A 328 17.01 -12.47 -2.26
CA CYS A 328 17.66 -13.76 -2.05
C CYS A 328 16.67 -14.91 -1.91
N GLU A 329 17.13 -16.09 -2.28
CA GLU A 329 16.41 -17.35 -2.03
C GLU A 329 16.31 -17.63 -0.53
N PRO A 330 15.24 -18.32 -0.06
CA PRO A 330 15.05 -18.65 1.35
C PRO A 330 15.93 -19.82 1.80
N ILE A 331 17.25 -19.68 1.60
CA ILE A 331 18.31 -20.63 1.97
C ILE A 331 19.25 -19.95 2.96
N THR A 332 19.60 -20.63 4.04
CA THR A 332 20.41 -20.12 5.17
C THR A 332 21.64 -19.34 4.71
N GLU A 333 22.47 -19.94 3.84
CA GLU A 333 23.70 -19.32 3.36
C GLU A 333 23.43 -18.08 2.50
N ASN A 334 22.44 -18.15 1.60
CA ASN A 334 22.07 -17.01 0.74
C ASN A 334 21.58 -15.81 1.57
N ILE A 335 20.75 -16.07 2.59
CA ILE A 335 20.24 -15.03 3.50
C ILE A 335 21.42 -14.40 4.26
N LYS A 336 22.32 -15.24 4.82
CA LYS A 336 23.48 -14.76 5.56
C LYS A 336 24.41 -13.89 4.72
N GLU A 337 24.75 -14.35 3.52
CA GLU A 337 25.59 -13.60 2.58
C GLU A 337 24.92 -12.27 2.18
N SER A 338 23.62 -12.28 1.90
CA SER A 338 22.87 -11.09 1.54
C SER A 338 22.84 -10.07 2.69
N ILE A 339 22.69 -10.50 3.95
CA ILE A 339 22.77 -9.61 5.12
C ILE A 339 24.17 -9.00 5.24
N GLN A 340 25.23 -9.80 5.02
CA GLN A 340 26.61 -9.29 5.06
C GLN A 340 26.92 -8.30 3.93
N GLN A 341 26.32 -8.47 2.76
CA GLN A 341 26.38 -7.51 1.67
C GLN A 341 25.63 -6.23 2.03
N ALA A 342 24.40 -6.37 2.57
CA ALA A 342 23.57 -5.24 2.96
C ALA A 342 24.23 -4.35 4.03
N PHE A 343 24.97 -4.92 4.97
CA PHE A 343 25.75 -4.16 5.96
C PHE A 343 26.86 -3.27 5.36
N LYS A 344 27.25 -3.52 4.13
CA LYS A 344 28.32 -2.77 3.43
C LYS A 344 27.74 -1.79 2.40
N LEU A 345 26.44 -1.87 2.14
CA LEU A 345 25.79 -1.10 1.11
C LEU A 345 25.61 0.36 1.55
N ASP A 346 26.10 1.29 0.72
CA ASP A 346 25.82 2.72 0.92
C ASP A 346 24.46 3.07 0.27
N CYS A 347 23.48 3.33 1.10
CA CYS A 347 22.15 3.70 0.66
C CYS A 347 21.90 5.21 0.60
N SER A 348 22.89 6.05 0.86
CA SER A 348 22.72 7.53 0.96
C SER A 348 22.15 8.16 -0.31
N THR A 349 22.50 7.64 -1.49
CA THR A 349 22.08 8.14 -2.81
C THR A 349 20.91 7.38 -3.42
N VAL A 350 20.39 6.34 -2.74
CA VAL A 350 19.30 5.51 -3.26
C VAL A 350 18.07 6.36 -3.57
N VAL A 351 17.46 6.12 -4.73
CA VAL A 351 16.20 6.73 -5.14
C VAL A 351 15.10 5.68 -5.04
N ASN A 352 14.02 6.02 -4.36
CA ASN A 352 12.86 5.15 -4.27
C ASN A 352 12.06 5.21 -5.58
N PRO A 353 11.87 4.10 -6.31
CA PRO A 353 11.14 4.09 -7.57
C PRO A 353 9.65 4.40 -7.40
N TYR A 354 9.12 4.32 -6.17
CA TYR A 354 7.73 4.60 -5.83
C TYR A 354 7.48 6.06 -5.42
N GLY A 355 8.49 6.93 -5.46
CA GLY A 355 8.34 8.36 -5.22
C GLY A 355 9.07 8.86 -3.97
N ASP A 356 8.77 10.11 -3.63
CA ASP A 356 9.47 10.90 -2.63
C ASP A 356 8.57 11.39 -1.47
N GLY A 357 7.33 10.85 -1.38
CA GLY A 357 6.38 11.21 -0.34
C GLY A 357 5.66 12.55 -0.57
N ASN A 358 5.55 13.02 -1.82
CA ASN A 358 4.81 14.22 -2.19
C ASN A 358 3.62 13.91 -3.10
N THR A 359 3.03 12.73 -2.96
CA THR A 359 1.91 12.26 -3.79
C THR A 359 0.68 13.13 -3.61
N THR A 360 0.31 13.43 -2.39
CA THR A 360 -0.85 14.27 -2.07
C THR A 360 -0.77 15.63 -2.75
N GLU A 361 0.38 16.30 -2.69
CA GLU A 361 0.55 17.62 -3.31
C GLU A 361 0.39 17.57 -4.83
N ARG A 362 0.97 16.54 -5.48
CA ARG A 362 0.86 16.32 -6.93
C ARG A 362 -0.58 16.04 -7.34
N VAL A 363 -1.29 15.20 -6.59
CA VAL A 363 -2.71 14.90 -6.83
C VAL A 363 -3.56 16.17 -6.73
N LEU A 364 -3.40 16.96 -5.67
CA LEU A 364 -4.16 18.18 -5.47
C LEU A 364 -3.86 19.23 -6.54
N LYS A 365 -2.60 19.34 -6.97
CA LYS A 365 -2.22 20.26 -8.05
C LYS A 365 -3.04 19.97 -9.31
N VAL A 366 -3.07 18.73 -9.77
CA VAL A 366 -3.84 18.33 -10.96
C VAL A 366 -5.34 18.59 -10.75
N LEU A 367 -5.90 18.18 -9.62
CA LEU A 367 -7.32 18.40 -9.34
C LEU A 367 -7.72 19.88 -9.32
N ARG A 368 -6.84 20.77 -8.84
CA ARG A 368 -7.08 22.23 -8.82
C ARG A 368 -7.07 22.85 -10.21
N GLU A 369 -6.27 22.33 -11.13
CA GLU A 369 -6.12 22.85 -12.50
C GLU A 369 -7.33 22.51 -13.39
N ILE A 370 -8.11 21.48 -13.06
CA ILE A 370 -9.26 21.06 -13.87
C ILE A 370 -10.49 21.91 -13.51
N ASN A 371 -10.85 22.85 -14.38
CA ASN A 371 -11.99 23.72 -14.18
C ASN A 371 -13.32 23.16 -14.70
N HIS A 372 -13.28 22.20 -15.62
CA HIS A 372 -14.41 21.63 -16.33
C HIS A 372 -14.38 20.10 -16.30
N PRO A 373 -14.66 19.44 -15.16
CA PRO A 373 -14.64 17.98 -15.03
C PRO A 373 -15.49 17.26 -16.06
N GLU A 374 -16.64 17.82 -16.42
CA GLU A 374 -17.59 17.26 -17.39
C GLU A 374 -17.00 17.07 -18.78
N ARG A 375 -15.95 17.82 -19.14
CA ARG A 375 -15.27 17.68 -20.43
C ARG A 375 -14.40 16.43 -20.52
N LEU A 376 -13.99 15.87 -19.40
CA LEU A 376 -13.17 14.65 -19.34
C LEU A 376 -13.97 13.39 -19.70
N ILE A 377 -15.30 13.44 -19.62
CA ILE A 377 -16.16 12.26 -19.88
C ILE A 377 -15.97 11.71 -21.29
N LYS A 378 -15.74 12.59 -22.26
CA LYS A 378 -15.52 12.18 -23.64
C LYS A 378 -14.03 11.94 -23.86
N LYS A 379 -13.58 10.74 -23.59
CA LYS A 379 -12.21 10.32 -23.89
C LYS A 379 -12.12 9.52 -25.19
N HIS A 380 -10.97 9.53 -25.80
CA HIS A 380 -10.65 8.78 -27.01
C HIS A 380 -9.65 7.68 -26.65
N PHE A 381 -9.65 6.59 -27.42
CA PHE A 381 -8.60 5.62 -27.34
C PHE A 381 -7.34 6.23 -27.96
N TYR A 382 -6.23 6.19 -27.24
CA TYR A 382 -4.94 6.67 -27.73
C TYR A 382 -4.22 5.52 -28.44
N ASP A 383 -4.11 5.60 -29.76
CA ASP A 383 -3.40 4.61 -30.54
C ASP A 383 -1.89 4.80 -30.41
N ILE A 384 -1.21 3.71 -30.11
CA ILE A 384 0.25 3.67 -30.05
C ILE A 384 0.74 3.00 -31.32
N ASP A 385 1.66 3.66 -32.04
CA ASP A 385 2.32 3.06 -33.19
C ASP A 385 3.23 1.91 -32.72
N PHE A 386 2.97 0.70 -33.18
CA PHE A 386 3.90 -0.42 -33.03
C PHE A 386 4.23 -1.03 -34.39
N GLU A 387 5.50 -1.37 -34.55
CA GLU A 387 5.94 -2.23 -35.63
C GLU A 387 5.69 -3.68 -35.20
N TYR A 388 4.83 -4.38 -35.97
CA TYR A 388 4.72 -5.83 -35.81
C TYR A 388 6.00 -6.46 -36.36
N SER A 389 6.85 -7.00 -35.47
CA SER A 389 8.03 -7.80 -35.84
C SER A 389 7.66 -9.23 -36.16
#